data_6bdd73e0b238bdda58492beed6d5734e
#
_entry.id   6bdd73e0b238bdda58492beed6d5734e
#
_cell.length_a   1.000
_cell.length_b   1.000
_cell.length_c   1.000
_cell.angle_alpha   90.00
_cell.angle_beta   90.00
_cell.angle_gamma   90.00
#
_symmetry.space_group_name_H-M   'P 1'
#
loop_
_entity.id
_entity.type
_entity.pdbx_description
1 polymer ?
#
loop_
_entity_poly.entity_id
_entity_poly.type
_entity_poly.pdbx_seq_one_letter_code
_entity_poly.pdbx_strand_id
1 'polypeptide(L)'
;ELHNQVSAHKLSITPRRGEYQLLDKKAGTLVSHTIFQLPGKMGKGILVSPTVHGNLLVGPTAENLSDKEAVNTTQAGLADVMEKGRLSVPSLPGNLTITSFAGLRASEAGGDFVIGEAEDAPGFFDCAGIESPGLSSAPAIGEYVAELVSHKLGASCKDNFIATRKGIPCVASASPEELKELLSE
;
A
#
# COMPACT_ATOMS: atom_id res chain seq x y z
N GLU A 1 -7.67 15.65 -8.02
CA GLU A 1 -8.13 16.43 -9.20
C GLU A 1 -9.65 16.66 -9.17
N LEU A 2 -10.48 15.61 -8.92
CA LEU A 2 -11.95 15.76 -8.82
C LEU A 2 -12.35 16.73 -7.71
N HIS A 3 -11.80 16.57 -6.50
CA HIS A 3 -12.02 17.50 -5.40
C HIS A 3 -11.77 18.95 -5.83
N ASN A 4 -10.66 19.22 -6.51
CA ASN A 4 -10.29 20.56 -6.96
C ASN A 4 -11.21 21.15 -8.06
N GLN A 5 -12.14 20.36 -8.61
CA GLN A 5 -13.15 20.86 -9.54
C GLN A 5 -14.42 21.34 -8.82
N VAL A 6 -14.71 20.82 -7.65
CA VAL A 6 -15.97 21.06 -6.92
C VAL A 6 -15.78 21.89 -5.64
N SER A 7 -14.59 21.89 -5.05
CA SER A 7 -14.25 22.62 -3.82
C SER A 7 -13.37 23.84 -4.11
N ALA A 8 -13.54 24.91 -3.34
CA ALA A 8 -12.64 26.06 -3.30
C ALA A 8 -11.36 25.76 -2.49
N HIS A 9 -11.45 24.85 -1.51
CA HIS A 9 -10.33 24.37 -0.70
C HIS A 9 -9.52 23.33 -1.49
N LYS A 10 -8.41 23.75 -2.10
CA LYS A 10 -7.65 22.89 -3.02
C LYS A 10 -6.74 21.92 -2.28
N LEU A 11 -6.83 20.64 -2.63
CA LEU A 11 -5.90 19.61 -2.20
C LEU A 11 -4.71 19.52 -3.16
N SER A 12 -3.54 19.26 -2.62
CA SER A 12 -2.30 19.09 -3.38
C SER A 12 -1.66 17.74 -3.07
N ILE A 13 -1.77 16.80 -4.02
CA ILE A 13 -1.18 15.47 -3.91
C ILE A 13 0.13 15.43 -4.70
N THR A 14 1.21 15.15 -4.01
CA THR A 14 2.53 14.92 -4.59
C THR A 14 2.81 13.43 -4.67
N PRO A 15 3.09 12.87 -5.86
CA PRO A 15 3.49 11.46 -5.95
C PRO A 15 4.86 11.29 -5.30
N ARG A 16 4.94 10.36 -4.34
CA ARG A 16 6.18 9.99 -3.67
C ARG A 16 6.56 8.57 -4.04
N ARG A 17 7.58 8.45 -4.91
CA ARG A 17 8.05 7.16 -5.39
C ARG A 17 8.80 6.40 -4.30
N GLY A 18 8.49 5.11 -4.18
CA GLY A 18 9.22 4.14 -3.39
C GLY A 18 9.71 3.01 -4.27
N GLU A 19 11.00 2.88 -4.43
CA GLU A 19 11.63 1.81 -5.19
C GLU A 19 12.09 0.68 -4.26
N TYR A 20 11.94 -0.57 -4.71
CA TYR A 20 12.25 -1.76 -3.95
C TYR A 20 13.10 -2.74 -4.76
N GLN A 21 13.89 -3.53 -4.05
CA GLN A 21 14.52 -4.74 -4.57
C GLN A 21 14.02 -5.97 -3.83
N LEU A 22 13.66 -7.01 -4.57
CA LEU A 22 13.35 -8.33 -4.05
C LEU A 22 14.56 -9.25 -4.29
N LEU A 23 15.09 -9.82 -3.22
CA LEU A 23 16.22 -10.73 -3.28
C LEU A 23 15.75 -12.21 -3.25
N ASP A 24 16.56 -13.07 -3.84
CA ASP A 24 16.36 -14.51 -3.85
C ASP A 24 16.19 -15.09 -2.43
N LYS A 25 15.55 -16.26 -2.33
CA LYS A 25 15.33 -16.98 -1.06
C LYS A 25 16.63 -17.32 -0.32
N LYS A 26 17.77 -17.38 -1.01
CA LYS A 26 19.09 -17.54 -0.38
C LYS A 26 19.43 -16.41 0.59
N ALA A 27 18.86 -15.23 0.39
CA ALA A 27 18.98 -14.10 1.31
C ALA A 27 17.87 -14.05 2.38
N GLY A 28 16.83 -14.87 2.26
CA GLY A 28 15.61 -14.79 3.05
C GLY A 28 15.80 -15.02 4.55
N THR A 29 16.86 -15.72 4.95
CA THR A 29 17.16 -16.02 6.36
C THR A 29 18.11 -15.02 7.01
N LEU A 30 18.55 -13.98 6.30
CA LEU A 30 19.45 -12.96 6.85
C LEU A 30 18.84 -12.20 8.01
N VAL A 31 17.53 -12.02 8.00
CA VAL A 31 16.76 -11.42 9.10
C VAL A 31 15.48 -12.22 9.35
N SER A 32 15.06 -12.33 10.60
CA SER A 32 13.83 -13.01 11.00
C SER A 32 12.64 -12.07 11.17
N HIS A 33 12.88 -10.78 11.24
CA HIS A 33 11.90 -9.71 11.42
C HIS A 33 12.22 -8.55 10.50
N THR A 34 11.24 -7.70 10.24
CA THR A 34 11.47 -6.44 9.51
C THR A 34 12.37 -5.53 10.34
N ILE A 35 13.48 -5.12 9.76
CA ILE A 35 14.42 -4.15 10.34
C ILE A 35 14.07 -2.76 9.83
N PHE A 36 13.77 -1.85 10.75
CA PHE A 36 13.55 -0.44 10.47
C PHE A 36 14.79 0.37 10.83
N GLN A 37 15.11 1.37 10.02
CA GLN A 37 16.04 2.42 10.40
C GLN A 37 15.34 3.45 11.30
N LEU A 38 16.13 4.24 12.02
CA LEU A 38 15.57 5.39 12.74
C LEU A 38 14.93 6.35 11.74
N PRO A 39 13.70 6.86 12.02
CA PRO A 39 13.02 7.77 11.12
C PRO A 39 13.84 9.04 10.85
N GLY A 40 13.96 9.40 9.57
CA GLY A 40 14.55 10.64 9.11
C GLY A 40 13.48 11.63 8.63
N LYS A 41 13.94 12.75 8.04
CA LYS A 41 13.04 13.78 7.49
C LYS A 41 12.06 13.25 6.42
N MET A 42 12.45 12.20 5.67
CA MET A 42 11.63 11.58 4.61
C MET A 42 10.90 10.30 5.08
N GLY A 43 10.79 10.07 6.39
CA GLY A 43 10.07 8.94 6.96
C GLY A 43 10.97 7.82 7.50
N LYS A 44 10.50 6.57 7.41
CA LYS A 44 11.06 5.40 8.11
C LYS A 44 12.39 4.87 7.55
N GLY A 45 12.90 5.46 6.46
CA GLY A 45 14.13 4.98 5.80
C GLY A 45 13.92 3.65 5.04
N ILE A 46 15.04 3.02 4.70
CA ILE A 46 15.03 1.72 4.00
C ILE A 46 14.79 0.59 5.01
N LEU A 47 13.82 -0.25 4.70
CA LEU A 47 13.50 -1.46 5.45
C LEU A 47 14.20 -2.66 4.83
N VAL A 48 14.56 -3.63 5.67
CA VAL A 48 14.97 -4.97 5.25
C VAL A 48 13.97 -5.94 5.87
N SER A 49 13.17 -6.62 5.04
CA SER A 49 12.01 -7.40 5.51
C SER A 49 11.98 -8.79 4.88
N PRO A 50 11.85 -9.86 5.68
CA PRO A 50 11.57 -11.17 5.14
C PRO A 50 10.15 -11.20 4.56
N THR A 51 9.95 -11.98 3.50
CA THR A 51 8.63 -12.18 2.90
C THR A 51 8.05 -13.52 3.30
N VAL A 52 6.73 -13.66 3.19
CA VAL A 52 6.01 -14.92 3.49
C VAL A 52 6.44 -16.07 2.57
N HIS A 53 7.03 -15.79 1.41
CA HIS A 53 7.53 -16.78 0.47
C HIS A 53 9.02 -17.11 0.64
N GLY A 54 9.66 -16.54 1.67
CA GLY A 54 11.06 -16.79 2.00
C GLY A 54 12.08 -15.95 1.23
N ASN A 55 11.63 -14.93 0.50
CA ASN A 55 12.50 -13.93 -0.12
C ASN A 55 12.84 -12.82 0.87
N LEU A 56 13.75 -11.92 0.50
CA LEU A 56 14.06 -10.72 1.25
C LEU A 56 13.71 -9.48 0.44
N LEU A 57 12.92 -8.58 1.02
CA LEU A 57 12.53 -7.30 0.42
C LEU A 57 13.35 -6.17 1.02
N VAL A 58 13.92 -5.31 0.18
CA VAL A 58 14.71 -4.14 0.60
C VAL A 58 14.12 -2.90 -0.05
N GLY A 59 13.88 -1.86 0.73
CA GLY A 59 13.24 -0.61 0.32
C GLY A 59 12.28 -0.09 1.38
N PRO A 60 11.52 0.96 1.06
CA PRO A 60 11.52 1.73 -0.17
C PRO A 60 12.46 2.94 -0.13
N THR A 61 12.73 3.51 -1.30
CA THR A 61 13.17 4.92 -1.39
C THR A 61 12.00 5.87 -1.06
N ALA A 62 12.28 7.17 -0.97
CA ALA A 62 11.26 8.19 -0.78
C ALA A 62 11.65 9.44 -1.58
N GLU A 63 11.13 9.54 -2.80
CA GLU A 63 11.42 10.63 -3.73
C GLU A 63 10.12 11.29 -4.19
N ASN A 64 9.99 12.60 -3.98
CA ASN A 64 8.86 13.37 -4.48
C ASN A 64 9.05 13.65 -5.97
N LEU A 65 8.01 13.39 -6.76
CA LEU A 65 8.01 13.56 -8.20
C LEU A 65 6.88 14.50 -8.62
N SER A 66 6.98 15.04 -9.85
CA SER A 66 5.90 15.76 -10.50
C SER A 66 5.03 14.85 -11.39
N ASP A 67 5.63 13.79 -11.91
CA ASP A 67 4.96 12.83 -12.80
C ASP A 67 4.19 11.80 -11.95
N LYS A 68 2.87 11.75 -12.14
CA LYS A 68 1.95 10.86 -11.44
C LYS A 68 1.92 9.43 -12.01
N GLU A 69 2.64 9.17 -13.09
CA GLU A 69 2.74 7.87 -13.75
C GLU A 69 4.14 7.23 -13.63
N ALA A 70 5.08 7.88 -12.93
CA ALA A 70 6.48 7.47 -12.84
C ALA A 70 6.69 6.26 -11.90
N VAL A 71 6.16 5.11 -12.27
CA VAL A 71 6.30 3.82 -11.55
C VAL A 71 7.55 3.02 -11.97
N ASN A 72 8.45 3.62 -12.75
CA ASN A 72 9.73 3.02 -13.14
C ASN A 72 10.71 3.02 -11.97
N THR A 73 11.60 2.03 -11.95
CA THR A 73 12.81 2.05 -11.11
C THR A 73 13.93 2.79 -11.79
N THR A 74 14.89 3.31 -10.98
CA THR A 74 16.07 4.01 -11.47
C THR A 74 17.34 3.36 -10.94
N GLN A 75 18.42 3.45 -11.69
CA GLN A 75 19.73 2.96 -11.24
C GLN A 75 20.16 3.62 -9.92
N ALA A 76 19.94 4.92 -9.77
CA ALA A 76 20.29 5.66 -8.57
C ALA A 76 19.44 5.22 -7.37
N GLY A 77 18.12 5.07 -7.54
CA GLY A 77 17.22 4.63 -6.48
C GLY A 77 17.52 3.21 -6.00
N LEU A 78 17.78 2.29 -6.93
CA LEU A 78 18.14 0.92 -6.59
C LEU A 78 19.51 0.83 -5.89
N ALA A 79 20.49 1.66 -6.29
CA ALA A 79 21.77 1.76 -5.60
C ALA A 79 21.59 2.29 -4.17
N ASP A 80 20.79 3.36 -3.99
CA ASP A 80 20.47 3.95 -2.68
C ASP A 80 19.78 2.94 -1.75
N VAL A 81 18.84 2.13 -2.28
CA VAL A 81 18.19 1.05 -1.52
C VAL A 81 19.21 0.08 -0.94
N MET A 82 20.17 -0.37 -1.74
CA MET A 82 21.18 -1.33 -1.28
C MET A 82 22.22 -0.71 -0.34
N GLU A 83 22.66 0.50 -0.62
CA GLU A 83 23.62 1.23 0.22
C GLU A 83 23.03 1.45 1.61
N LYS A 84 21.83 2.04 1.69
CA LYS A 84 21.16 2.30 2.96
C LYS A 84 20.72 1.04 3.68
N GLY A 85 20.26 0.01 2.92
CA GLY A 85 19.91 -1.29 3.49
C GLY A 85 21.09 -1.93 4.24
N ARG A 86 22.32 -1.77 3.72
CA ARG A 86 23.54 -2.26 4.36
C ARG A 86 23.93 -1.54 5.66
N LEU A 87 23.38 -0.37 5.91
CA LEU A 87 23.55 0.27 7.22
C LEU A 87 22.90 -0.54 8.34
N SER A 88 21.80 -1.23 8.02
CA SER A 88 21.10 -2.10 8.98
C SER A 88 21.53 -3.55 8.89
N VAL A 89 21.83 -4.04 7.68
CA VAL A 89 22.25 -5.43 7.40
C VAL A 89 23.50 -5.40 6.51
N PRO A 90 24.71 -5.27 7.08
CA PRO A 90 25.96 -5.09 6.31
C PRO A 90 26.23 -6.20 5.29
N SER A 91 25.78 -7.42 5.56
CA SER A 91 25.96 -8.60 4.69
C SER A 91 24.97 -8.70 3.53
N LEU A 92 24.15 -7.66 3.27
CA LEU A 92 23.11 -7.67 2.26
C LEU A 92 23.69 -7.93 0.84
N PRO A 93 23.32 -9.04 0.17
CA PRO A 93 23.94 -9.48 -1.08
C PRO A 93 23.23 -8.86 -2.30
N GLY A 94 23.83 -7.85 -2.94
CA GLY A 94 23.24 -7.20 -4.11
C GLY A 94 23.15 -8.10 -5.37
N ASN A 95 23.99 -9.12 -5.46
CA ASN A 95 23.99 -10.07 -6.56
C ASN A 95 22.86 -11.10 -6.50
N LEU A 96 22.06 -11.10 -5.44
CA LEU A 96 20.88 -11.96 -5.29
C LEU A 96 19.56 -11.24 -5.60
N THR A 97 19.59 -10.02 -6.13
CA THR A 97 18.38 -9.33 -6.60
C THR A 97 17.77 -10.10 -7.78
N ILE A 98 16.51 -10.50 -7.65
CA ILE A 98 15.76 -11.22 -8.69
C ILE A 98 14.77 -10.34 -9.44
N THR A 99 14.31 -9.26 -8.80
CA THR A 99 13.45 -8.24 -9.44
C THR A 99 13.48 -6.93 -8.66
N SER A 100 13.05 -5.87 -9.31
CA SER A 100 12.84 -4.55 -8.72
C SER A 100 11.53 -3.99 -9.21
N PHE A 101 10.92 -3.14 -8.38
CA PHE A 101 9.66 -2.47 -8.69
C PHE A 101 9.57 -1.15 -7.94
N ALA A 102 8.68 -0.28 -8.38
CA ALA A 102 8.37 0.96 -7.71
C ALA A 102 6.87 1.19 -7.65
N GLY A 103 6.44 2.00 -6.68
CA GLY A 103 5.08 2.47 -6.55
C GLY A 103 5.05 3.93 -6.09
N LEU A 104 3.95 4.60 -6.35
CA LEU A 104 3.74 5.98 -5.95
C LEU A 104 2.80 6.05 -4.74
N ARG A 105 3.22 6.77 -3.72
CA ARG A 105 2.38 7.14 -2.59
C ARG A 105 1.74 8.50 -2.86
N ALA A 106 0.47 8.65 -2.51
CA ALA A 106 -0.28 9.89 -2.68
C ALA A 106 -0.07 10.79 -1.47
N SER A 107 1.10 11.46 -1.40
CA SER A 107 1.42 12.34 -0.27
C SER A 107 0.66 13.67 -0.39
N GLU A 108 -0.25 13.93 0.55
CA GLU A 108 -0.98 15.19 0.64
C GLU A 108 -0.14 16.25 1.37
N ALA A 109 -0.29 17.52 0.98
CA ALA A 109 0.52 18.62 1.50
C ALA A 109 0.34 18.86 3.02
N GLY A 110 -0.83 18.57 3.59
CA GLY A 110 -1.09 18.60 5.02
C GLY A 110 -0.46 17.48 5.82
N GLY A 111 0.02 16.43 5.15
CA GLY A 111 0.73 15.30 5.77
C GLY A 111 -0.16 14.31 6.49
N ASP A 112 -1.49 14.34 6.27
CA ASP A 112 -2.44 13.39 6.84
C ASP A 112 -3.46 12.94 5.78
N PHE A 113 -4.24 11.92 6.11
CA PHE A 113 -5.34 11.44 5.27
C PHE A 113 -6.49 12.47 5.25
N VAL A 114 -7.01 12.75 4.07
CA VAL A 114 -8.19 13.57 3.89
C VAL A 114 -9.38 12.65 3.70
N ILE A 115 -10.17 12.44 4.76
CA ILE A 115 -11.31 11.51 4.77
C ILE A 115 -12.53 12.24 5.32
N GLY A 116 -13.59 12.38 4.50
CA GLY A 116 -14.82 12.98 4.92
C GLY A 116 -15.53 13.78 3.83
N GLU A 117 -16.63 14.42 4.18
CA GLU A 117 -17.37 15.31 3.27
C GLU A 117 -16.61 16.63 3.09
N ALA A 118 -16.49 17.10 1.85
CA ALA A 118 -15.88 18.39 1.56
C ALA A 118 -16.76 19.52 2.12
N GLU A 119 -16.15 20.46 2.86
CA GLU A 119 -16.87 21.51 3.60
C GLU A 119 -17.76 22.39 2.72
N ASP A 120 -17.32 22.67 1.50
CA ASP A 120 -17.98 23.57 0.55
C ASP A 120 -18.61 22.85 -0.65
N ALA A 121 -18.62 21.51 -0.64
CA ALA A 121 -19.23 20.67 -1.67
C ALA A 121 -20.10 19.56 -1.06
N PRO A 122 -21.30 19.88 -0.56
CA PRO A 122 -22.18 18.91 0.08
C PRO A 122 -22.50 17.70 -0.79
N GLY A 123 -22.32 16.50 -0.24
CA GLY A 123 -22.47 15.22 -0.94
C GLY A 123 -21.21 14.72 -1.63
N PHE A 124 -20.12 15.49 -1.63
CA PHE A 124 -18.82 15.06 -2.13
C PHE A 124 -17.96 14.55 -0.97
N PHE A 125 -17.61 13.28 -1.00
CA PHE A 125 -16.79 12.63 0.03
C PHE A 125 -15.40 12.32 -0.51
N ASP A 126 -14.39 12.73 0.23
CA ASP A 126 -12.99 12.47 -0.07
C ASP A 126 -12.47 11.22 0.65
N CYS A 127 -11.60 10.48 -0.05
CA CYS A 127 -10.66 9.52 0.50
C CYS A 127 -9.32 9.77 -0.19
N ALA A 128 -8.64 10.85 0.18
CA ALA A 128 -7.46 11.36 -0.50
C ALA A 128 -6.22 11.37 0.41
N GLY A 129 -5.04 11.44 -0.18
CA GLY A 129 -3.79 11.49 0.57
C GLY A 129 -3.50 10.22 1.37
N ILE A 130 -4.12 9.09 1.02
CA ILE A 130 -3.97 7.84 1.75
C ILE A 130 -2.68 7.15 1.31
N GLU A 131 -1.62 7.38 2.07
CA GLU A 131 -0.35 6.67 1.94
C GLU A 131 -0.19 5.63 3.08
N SER A 132 1.00 5.20 3.44
CA SER A 132 1.19 4.24 4.55
C SER A 132 0.76 4.87 5.90
N PRO A 133 -0.05 4.18 6.72
CA PRO A 133 -0.45 2.77 6.67
C PRO A 133 -1.84 2.49 6.04
N GLY A 134 -2.20 3.13 4.95
CA GLY A 134 -3.53 3.08 4.35
C GLY A 134 -4.09 1.68 4.10
N LEU A 135 -3.25 0.74 3.64
CA LEU A 135 -3.71 -0.64 3.41
C LEU A 135 -4.20 -1.32 4.71
N SER A 136 -3.45 -1.15 5.80
CA SER A 136 -3.84 -1.69 7.11
C SER A 136 -5.06 -0.98 7.70
N SER A 137 -5.24 0.30 7.37
CA SER A 137 -6.35 1.14 7.83
C SER A 137 -7.59 1.03 6.94
N ALA A 138 -7.49 0.42 5.77
CA ALA A 138 -8.55 0.41 4.76
C ALA A 138 -9.90 -0.13 5.27
N PRO A 139 -9.98 -1.19 6.11
CA PRO A 139 -11.26 -1.65 6.66
C PRO A 139 -11.93 -0.58 7.54
N ALA A 140 -11.17 0.07 8.42
CA ALA A 140 -11.69 1.12 9.30
C ALA A 140 -12.08 2.39 8.51
N ILE A 141 -11.30 2.77 7.51
CA ILE A 141 -11.64 3.88 6.59
C ILE A 141 -12.94 3.56 5.86
N GLY A 142 -13.08 2.34 5.35
CA GLY A 142 -14.29 1.92 4.63
C GLY A 142 -15.54 1.96 5.51
N GLU A 143 -15.45 1.49 6.75
CA GLU A 143 -16.53 1.56 7.74
C GLU A 143 -16.92 3.01 8.05
N TYR A 144 -15.94 3.84 8.37
CA TYR A 144 -16.14 5.27 8.66
C TYR A 144 -16.80 6.02 7.50
N VAL A 145 -16.32 5.83 6.27
CA VAL A 145 -16.91 6.49 5.10
C VAL A 145 -18.32 5.97 4.80
N ALA A 146 -18.55 4.66 4.98
CA ALA A 146 -19.88 4.09 4.83
C ALA A 146 -20.89 4.69 5.82
N GLU A 147 -20.49 4.91 7.07
CA GLU A 147 -21.31 5.58 8.08
C GLU A 147 -21.64 7.03 7.68
N LEU A 148 -20.63 7.81 7.27
CA LEU A 148 -20.82 9.20 6.83
C LEU A 148 -21.82 9.29 5.66
N VAL A 149 -21.62 8.46 4.63
CA VAL A 149 -22.49 8.44 3.44
C VAL A 149 -23.90 7.96 3.79
N SER A 150 -24.02 6.92 4.60
CA SER A 150 -25.31 6.38 5.02
C SER A 150 -26.12 7.41 5.83
N HIS A 151 -25.46 8.11 6.73
CA HIS A 151 -26.08 9.20 7.51
C HIS A 151 -26.56 10.33 6.59
N LYS A 152 -25.74 10.74 5.64
CA LYS A 152 -26.07 11.81 4.67
C LYS A 152 -27.27 11.45 3.81
N LEU A 153 -27.38 10.19 3.40
CA LEU A 153 -28.45 9.69 2.54
C LEU A 153 -29.71 9.26 3.34
N GLY A 154 -29.65 9.20 4.66
CA GLY A 154 -30.70 8.57 5.47
C GLY A 154 -30.88 7.09 5.14
N ALA A 155 -29.81 6.41 4.71
CA ALA A 155 -29.89 5.02 4.29
C ALA A 155 -30.04 4.07 5.48
N SER A 156 -30.81 2.99 5.28
CA SER A 156 -30.93 1.88 6.23
C SER A 156 -30.23 0.63 5.70
N CYS A 157 -29.87 -0.28 6.60
CA CYS A 157 -29.36 -1.58 6.19
C CYS A 157 -30.42 -2.34 5.38
N LYS A 158 -29.96 -3.12 4.39
CA LYS A 158 -30.84 -4.04 3.65
C LYS A 158 -31.29 -5.18 4.56
N ASP A 159 -32.53 -5.59 4.50
CA ASP A 159 -33.07 -6.69 5.32
C ASP A 159 -32.34 -8.03 5.06
N ASN A 160 -31.83 -8.22 3.86
CA ASN A 160 -31.11 -9.40 3.43
C ASN A 160 -29.60 -9.12 3.23
N PHE A 161 -29.02 -8.23 4.04
CA PHE A 161 -27.60 -7.92 3.96
C PHE A 161 -26.72 -9.14 4.28
N ILE A 162 -25.86 -9.51 3.33
CA ILE A 162 -24.90 -10.60 3.50
C ILE A 162 -23.60 -9.98 4.01
N ALA A 163 -23.37 -10.09 5.33
CA ALA A 163 -22.19 -9.51 6.00
C ALA A 163 -20.87 -10.25 5.70
N THR A 164 -20.96 -11.51 5.26
CA THR A 164 -19.79 -12.36 5.00
C THR A 164 -19.77 -12.83 3.57
N ARG A 165 -18.59 -12.91 3.00
CA ARG A 165 -18.37 -13.50 1.69
C ARG A 165 -17.83 -14.92 1.85
N LYS A 166 -18.33 -15.87 1.07
CA LYS A 166 -17.75 -17.21 0.96
C LYS A 166 -16.25 -17.09 0.61
N GLY A 167 -15.41 -17.77 1.34
CA GLY A 167 -13.97 -17.77 1.07
C GLY A 167 -13.63 -18.39 -0.29
N ILE A 168 -12.45 -18.09 -0.80
CA ILE A 168 -11.93 -18.77 -1.99
C ILE A 168 -11.65 -20.22 -1.62
N PRO A 169 -12.19 -21.22 -2.34
CA PRO A 169 -11.96 -22.61 -2.05
C PRO A 169 -10.47 -22.96 -2.11
N CYS A 170 -9.99 -23.71 -1.14
CA CYS A 170 -8.61 -24.21 -1.15
C CYS A 170 -8.57 -25.52 -1.96
N VAL A 171 -8.17 -25.44 -3.22
CA VAL A 171 -8.10 -26.60 -4.13
C VAL A 171 -7.22 -27.74 -3.58
N ALA A 172 -6.15 -27.40 -2.84
CA ALA A 172 -5.25 -28.39 -2.26
C ALA A 172 -5.87 -29.24 -1.14
N SER A 173 -6.93 -28.75 -0.49
CA SER A 173 -7.64 -29.46 0.59
C SER A 173 -9.07 -29.85 0.21
N ALA A 174 -9.50 -29.57 -1.02
CA ALA A 174 -10.84 -29.89 -1.49
C ALA A 174 -10.99 -31.40 -1.76
N SER A 175 -12.18 -31.94 -1.46
CA SER A 175 -12.54 -33.31 -1.81
C SER A 175 -12.72 -33.48 -3.33
N PRO A 176 -12.70 -34.72 -3.87
CA PRO A 176 -12.96 -34.96 -5.28
C PRO A 176 -14.33 -34.45 -5.74
N GLU A 177 -15.34 -34.49 -4.86
CA GLU A 177 -16.69 -34.01 -5.11
C GLU A 177 -16.71 -32.48 -5.21
N GLU A 178 -16.08 -31.76 -4.27
CA GLU A 178 -15.94 -30.31 -4.30
C GLU A 178 -15.16 -29.83 -5.52
N LEU A 179 -14.07 -30.55 -5.90
CA LEU A 179 -13.34 -30.25 -7.11
C LEU A 179 -14.18 -30.39 -8.37
N LYS A 180 -15.03 -31.43 -8.42
CA LYS A 180 -15.93 -31.65 -9.56
C LYS A 180 -16.98 -30.55 -9.66
N GLU A 181 -17.51 -30.07 -8.53
CA GLU A 181 -18.45 -28.95 -8.49
C GLU A 181 -17.78 -27.66 -8.99
N LEU A 182 -16.57 -27.33 -8.48
CA LEU A 182 -15.79 -26.17 -8.90
C LEU A 182 -15.43 -26.16 -10.39
N LEU A 183 -15.28 -27.33 -11.01
CA LEU A 183 -15.00 -27.44 -12.44
C LEU A 183 -16.26 -27.40 -13.32
N SER A 184 -17.44 -27.47 -12.71
CA SER A 184 -18.73 -27.47 -13.43
C SER A 184 -19.36 -26.08 -13.51
N GLU A 185 -18.86 -25.10 -12.75
CA GLU A 185 -19.22 -23.67 -12.82
C GLU A 185 -18.38 -22.94 -13.88
#